data_3e2e123a25707880ec09c790bb88d068
#
_entry.id   3e2e123a25707880ec09c790bb88d068
#
_cell.length_a   1.000
_cell.length_b   1.000
_cell.length_c   1.000
_cell.angle_alpha   90.00
_cell.angle_beta   90.00
_cell.angle_gamma   90.00
#
_symmetry.space_group_name_H-M   'P 1'
#
loop_
_entity.id
_entity.type
_entity.pdbx_description
1 polymer ?
#
loop_
_entity_poly.entity_id
_entity_poly.type
_entity_poly.pdbx_seq_one_letter_code
_entity_poly.pdbx_strand_id
1 'polypeptide(L)'
;RKSVLVEVNPMLLGDVLGLGIQLQRAYRQGYALDRANSAITAVRGKLGELVFEVLAHYATANLATPQPTPTPAPPGTQPTQPRTLPDARSLFLGLHYAFAALPAQPMQPRLADPRIGHFTTNVADFSDDLARSPQRRFVNRWRLEKKDPTAELSEPVKPITFWLDRSIP
;
A
#
# COMPACT_ATOMS: atom_id res chain seq x y z
N ARG A 1 23.21 -22.36 4.07
CA ARG A 1 22.08 -21.41 4.09
C ARG A 1 21.07 -21.85 3.05
N LYS A 2 19.80 -21.96 3.42
CA LYS A 2 18.71 -22.17 2.46
C LYS A 2 18.34 -20.78 1.94
N SER A 3 18.67 -20.48 0.69
CA SER A 3 18.29 -19.23 0.01
C SER A 3 17.61 -19.57 -1.30
N VAL A 4 16.71 -18.70 -1.73
CA VAL A 4 15.98 -18.81 -2.99
C VAL A 4 16.26 -17.55 -3.80
N LEU A 5 16.62 -17.72 -5.07
CA LEU A 5 16.71 -16.63 -6.02
C LEU A 5 15.31 -16.37 -6.58
N VAL A 6 14.87 -15.10 -6.51
CA VAL A 6 13.53 -14.69 -6.96
C VAL A 6 13.67 -13.58 -7.98
N GLU A 7 12.94 -13.67 -9.09
CA GLU A 7 12.77 -12.55 -10.01
C GLU A 7 11.74 -11.58 -9.44
N VAL A 8 12.14 -10.31 -9.20
CA VAL A 8 11.28 -9.28 -8.57
C VAL A 8 10.59 -8.36 -9.57
N ASN A 9 11.04 -8.32 -10.84
CA ASN A 9 10.50 -7.42 -11.86
C ASN A 9 8.97 -7.56 -12.07
N PRO A 10 8.37 -8.75 -12.11
CA PRO A 10 6.93 -8.89 -12.29
C PRO A 10 6.13 -8.22 -11.17
N MET A 11 6.68 -8.19 -9.96
CA MET A 11 6.06 -7.58 -8.79
C MET A 11 6.35 -6.09 -8.70
N LEU A 12 7.62 -5.67 -8.86
CA LEU A 12 8.03 -4.28 -8.64
C LEU A 12 7.74 -3.37 -9.84
N LEU A 13 7.86 -3.91 -11.06
CA LEU A 13 7.57 -3.21 -12.32
C LEU A 13 6.23 -3.66 -12.93
N GLY A 14 5.34 -4.20 -12.11
CA GLY A 14 3.96 -4.50 -12.43
C GLY A 14 3.00 -3.53 -11.75
N ASP A 15 1.78 -3.39 -12.26
CA ASP A 15 0.73 -2.58 -11.62
C ASP A 15 -0.01 -3.38 -10.54
N VAL A 16 0.74 -4.03 -9.63
CA VAL A 16 0.18 -4.85 -8.54
C VAL A 16 -0.67 -4.02 -7.57
N LEU A 17 -0.34 -2.73 -7.42
CA LEU A 17 -1.07 -1.80 -6.56
C LEU A 17 -2.32 -1.22 -7.23
N GLY A 18 -2.55 -1.49 -8.52
CA GLY A 18 -3.68 -0.98 -9.27
C GLY A 18 -3.66 0.54 -9.42
N LEU A 19 -2.47 1.13 -9.56
CA LEU A 19 -2.30 2.58 -9.69
C LEU A 19 -2.90 3.10 -10.99
N GLY A 20 -2.88 2.33 -12.08
CA GLY A 20 -3.56 2.67 -13.33
C GLY A 20 -5.04 2.92 -13.12
N ILE A 21 -5.72 2.08 -12.32
CA ILE A 21 -7.13 2.27 -11.96
C ILE A 21 -7.33 3.51 -11.09
N GLN A 22 -6.41 3.78 -10.16
CA GLN A 22 -6.49 4.95 -9.29
C GLN A 22 -6.29 6.24 -10.10
N LEU A 23 -5.34 6.27 -11.04
CA LEU A 23 -5.13 7.37 -11.98
C LEU A 23 -6.38 7.60 -12.86
N GLN A 24 -6.97 6.51 -13.37
CA GLN A 24 -8.20 6.60 -14.15
C GLN A 24 -9.36 7.20 -13.33
N ARG A 25 -9.49 6.83 -12.07
CA ARG A 25 -10.50 7.41 -11.16
C ARG A 25 -10.22 8.89 -10.88
N ALA A 26 -8.96 9.25 -10.64
CA ALA A 26 -8.55 10.62 -10.33
C ALA A 26 -8.71 11.58 -11.51
N TYR A 27 -8.29 11.14 -12.69
CA TYR A 27 -8.25 12.01 -13.87
C TYR A 27 -9.36 11.74 -14.90
N ARG A 28 -10.18 10.71 -14.69
CA ARG A 28 -11.18 10.23 -15.68
C ARG A 28 -10.55 9.93 -17.05
N GLN A 29 -9.30 9.50 -17.01
CA GLN A 29 -8.49 9.20 -18.17
C GLN A 29 -7.61 7.99 -17.87
N GLY A 30 -7.47 7.07 -18.83
CA GLY A 30 -6.64 5.88 -18.69
C GLY A 30 -5.15 6.21 -18.85
N TYR A 31 -4.37 5.77 -17.87
CA TYR A 31 -2.92 5.71 -17.95
C TYR A 31 -2.50 4.26 -17.80
N ALA A 32 -1.65 3.78 -18.73
CA ALA A 32 -1.11 2.44 -18.68
C ALA A 32 0.33 2.45 -18.16
N LEU A 33 0.69 1.43 -17.38
CA LEU A 33 2.07 1.26 -16.93
C LEU A 33 2.96 0.96 -18.15
N ASP A 34 3.95 1.80 -18.35
CA ASP A 34 5.02 1.64 -19.33
C ASP A 34 6.25 1.04 -18.66
N ARG A 35 6.37 -0.27 -18.75
CA ARG A 35 7.48 -1.01 -18.14
C ARG A 35 8.83 -0.69 -18.76
N ALA A 36 8.87 -0.35 -20.04
CA ALA A 36 10.12 -0.06 -20.75
C ALA A 36 10.79 1.23 -20.22
N ASN A 37 9.98 2.15 -19.75
CA ASN A 37 10.45 3.42 -19.17
C ASN A 37 10.33 3.45 -17.62
N SER A 38 10.07 2.30 -16.99
CA SER A 38 10.07 2.14 -15.53
C SER A 38 11.35 1.47 -15.07
N ALA A 39 11.85 1.83 -13.88
CA ALA A 39 13.11 1.30 -13.38
C ALA A 39 13.10 1.10 -11.85
N ILE A 40 13.85 0.10 -11.39
CA ILE A 40 14.26 0.00 -9.98
C ILE A 40 15.49 0.92 -9.83
N THR A 41 15.34 2.03 -9.12
CA THR A 41 16.35 3.08 -9.00
C THR A 41 17.33 2.84 -7.85
N ALA A 42 16.89 2.19 -6.79
CA ALA A 42 17.75 1.83 -5.68
C ALA A 42 17.24 0.59 -4.94
N VAL A 43 18.19 -0.11 -4.32
CA VAL A 43 17.92 -1.22 -3.39
C VAL A 43 18.69 -0.96 -2.11
N ARG A 44 18.00 -0.92 -0.98
CA ARG A 44 18.59 -0.68 0.34
C ARG A 44 18.22 -1.82 1.28
N GLY A 45 19.20 -2.40 1.92
CA GLY A 45 19.02 -3.50 2.87
C GLY A 45 19.57 -3.16 4.24
N LYS A 46 18.80 -3.49 5.25
CA LYS A 46 19.24 -3.58 6.66
C LYS A 46 18.93 -4.98 7.15
N LEU A 47 19.44 -5.33 8.32
CA LEU A 47 19.14 -6.63 8.94
C LEU A 47 17.62 -6.79 9.13
N GLY A 48 17.03 -7.74 8.40
CA GLY A 48 15.60 -8.06 8.47
C GLY A 48 14.67 -7.13 7.66
N GLU A 49 15.22 -6.17 6.91
CA GLU A 49 14.44 -5.25 6.08
C GLU A 49 15.12 -5.04 4.72
N LEU A 50 14.32 -4.96 3.67
CA LEU A 50 14.77 -4.68 2.31
C LEU A 50 13.81 -3.67 1.67
N VAL A 51 14.34 -2.56 1.15
CA VAL A 51 13.57 -1.51 0.48
C VAL A 51 14.01 -1.38 -0.96
N PHE A 52 13.07 -1.43 -1.89
CA PHE A 52 13.27 -1.10 -3.29
C PHE A 52 12.65 0.27 -3.59
N GLU A 53 13.42 1.12 -4.23
CA GLU A 53 12.93 2.36 -4.80
C GLU A 53 12.64 2.13 -6.29
N VAL A 54 11.43 2.42 -6.70
CA VAL A 54 10.96 2.19 -8.07
C VAL A 54 10.45 3.49 -8.64
N LEU A 55 10.89 3.85 -9.82
CA LEU A 55 10.31 4.92 -10.63
C LEU A 55 9.41 4.27 -11.67
N ALA A 56 8.11 4.34 -11.47
CA ALA A 56 7.12 3.78 -12.38
C ALA A 56 6.61 4.85 -13.34
N HIS A 57 6.65 4.56 -14.64
CA HIS A 57 6.14 5.42 -15.70
C HIS A 57 4.75 4.97 -16.11
N TYR A 58 3.79 5.89 -16.04
CA TYR A 58 2.44 5.70 -16.55
C TYR A 58 2.18 6.65 -17.69
N ALA A 59 1.74 6.14 -18.83
CA ALA A 59 1.57 6.91 -20.03
C ALA A 59 0.19 6.74 -20.66
N THR A 60 -0.22 7.76 -21.40
CA THR A 60 -1.39 7.71 -22.30
C THR A 60 -0.99 8.26 -23.66
N ALA A 61 -1.47 7.64 -24.74
CA ALA A 61 -1.20 8.12 -26.08
C ALA A 61 -1.93 9.45 -26.36
N ASN A 62 -3.15 9.58 -25.87
CA ASN A 62 -4.00 10.72 -26.14
C ASN A 62 -4.62 11.27 -24.85
N LEU A 63 -4.60 12.59 -24.69
CA LEU A 63 -5.29 13.25 -23.60
C LEU A 63 -6.77 13.37 -23.94
N ALA A 64 -7.61 12.89 -23.03
CA ALA A 64 -9.04 13.09 -23.15
C ALA A 64 -9.39 14.56 -22.92
N THR A 65 -10.24 15.11 -23.77
CA THR A 65 -10.78 16.47 -23.65
C THR A 65 -12.16 16.46 -23.03
N PRO A 66 -12.49 17.42 -22.15
CA PRO A 66 -13.83 17.58 -21.64
C PRO A 66 -14.83 17.75 -22.79
N GLN A 67 -15.93 17.01 -22.75
CA GLN A 67 -16.98 17.16 -23.76
C GLN A 67 -17.91 18.31 -23.39
N PRO A 68 -18.28 19.18 -24.36
CA PRO A 68 -19.33 20.16 -24.14
C PRO A 68 -20.64 19.48 -23.78
N THR A 69 -21.23 19.88 -22.67
CA THR A 69 -22.55 19.37 -22.24
C THR A 69 -23.55 20.52 -22.21
N PRO A 70 -24.83 20.30 -22.58
CA PRO A 70 -25.87 21.33 -22.54
C PRO A 70 -26.09 21.92 -21.14
N THR A 71 -25.83 21.10 -20.11
CA THR A 71 -25.86 21.51 -18.70
C THR A 71 -24.47 21.35 -18.10
N PRO A 72 -24.07 22.16 -17.11
CA PRO A 72 -22.80 21.99 -16.41
C PRO A 72 -22.67 20.56 -15.89
N ALA A 73 -21.59 19.88 -16.28
CA ALA A 73 -21.33 18.53 -15.81
C ALA A 73 -21.03 18.56 -14.31
N PRO A 74 -21.51 17.59 -13.51
CA PRO A 74 -21.16 17.48 -12.11
C PRO A 74 -19.63 17.46 -11.91
N PRO A 75 -19.13 18.03 -10.82
CA PRO A 75 -17.69 17.98 -10.51
C PRO A 75 -17.15 16.55 -10.52
N GLY A 76 -15.97 16.34 -11.09
CA GLY A 76 -15.29 15.04 -11.16
C GLY A 76 -15.85 14.04 -12.18
N THR A 77 -16.78 14.43 -13.06
CA THR A 77 -17.31 13.57 -14.14
C THR A 77 -16.56 13.70 -15.46
N GLN A 78 -15.96 14.87 -15.69
CA GLN A 78 -15.21 15.15 -16.91
C GLN A 78 -13.73 14.76 -16.76
N PRO A 79 -13.05 14.40 -17.86
CA PRO A 79 -11.61 14.19 -17.86
C PRO A 79 -10.87 15.44 -17.37
N THR A 80 -9.86 15.21 -16.56
CA THR A 80 -8.95 16.26 -16.05
C THR A 80 -7.50 15.87 -16.33
N GLN A 81 -6.59 16.83 -16.23
CA GLN A 81 -5.18 16.62 -16.48
C GLN A 81 -4.35 17.09 -15.27
N PRO A 82 -3.19 16.45 -15.00
CA PRO A 82 -2.22 16.97 -14.05
C PRO A 82 -1.74 18.35 -14.47
N ARG A 83 -2.00 19.36 -13.66
CA ARG A 83 -1.70 20.77 -14.03
C ARG A 83 -0.24 21.17 -13.81
N THR A 84 0.49 20.38 -13.02
CA THR A 84 1.87 20.70 -12.61
C THR A 84 2.93 20.04 -13.47
N LEU A 85 2.53 19.22 -14.44
CA LEU A 85 3.46 18.46 -15.28
C LEU A 85 3.64 19.16 -16.64
N PRO A 86 4.87 19.18 -17.17
CA PRO A 86 5.14 19.73 -18.51
C PRO A 86 4.39 18.96 -19.61
N ASP A 87 4.28 17.64 -19.49
CA ASP A 87 3.49 16.78 -20.37
C ASP A 87 2.56 15.88 -19.55
N ALA A 88 1.27 16.16 -19.62
CA ALA A 88 0.25 15.41 -18.91
C ALA A 88 0.05 13.97 -19.43
N ARG A 89 0.66 13.59 -20.57
CA ARG A 89 0.62 12.23 -21.12
C ARG A 89 1.58 11.28 -20.40
N SER A 90 2.53 11.82 -19.64
CA SER A 90 3.63 11.08 -19.03
C SER A 90 3.71 11.37 -17.53
N LEU A 91 3.47 10.36 -16.72
CA LEU A 91 3.45 10.43 -15.25
C LEU A 91 4.54 9.55 -14.69
N PHE A 92 5.47 10.10 -13.92
CA PHE A 92 6.44 9.32 -13.17
C PHE A 92 6.03 9.29 -11.69
N LEU A 93 5.85 8.08 -11.16
CA LEU A 93 5.50 7.85 -9.76
C LEU A 93 6.66 7.16 -9.05
N GLY A 94 7.17 7.79 -7.99
CA GLY A 94 8.15 7.18 -7.10
C GLY A 94 7.45 6.26 -6.10
N LEU A 95 7.85 4.98 -6.06
CA LEU A 95 7.29 3.98 -5.16
C LEU A 95 8.39 3.40 -4.27
N HIS A 96 8.09 3.18 -3.00
CA HIS A 96 8.96 2.47 -2.08
C HIS A 96 8.29 1.17 -1.66
N TYR A 97 8.88 0.04 -2.03
CA TYR A 97 8.45 -1.28 -1.59
C TYR A 97 9.34 -1.73 -0.45
N ALA A 98 8.79 -1.80 0.75
CA ALA A 98 9.49 -2.27 1.93
C ALA A 98 9.07 -3.72 2.27
N PHE A 99 10.05 -4.59 2.36
CA PHE A 99 9.90 -5.98 2.79
C PHE A 99 10.55 -6.13 4.15
N ALA A 100 9.80 -6.63 5.11
CA ALA A 100 10.32 -6.93 6.44
C ALA A 100 10.18 -8.40 6.75
N ALA A 101 11.17 -8.96 7.43
CA ALA A 101 11.06 -10.33 7.94
C ALA A 101 9.95 -10.41 8.98
N LEU A 102 9.09 -11.42 8.84
CA LEU A 102 8.08 -11.68 9.86
C LEU A 102 8.76 -12.08 11.18
N PRO A 103 8.19 -11.69 12.32
CA PRO A 103 8.74 -12.08 13.62
C PRO A 103 8.71 -13.60 13.78
N ALA A 104 9.77 -14.17 14.35
CA ALA A 104 9.87 -15.62 14.61
C ALA A 104 8.73 -16.13 15.49
N GLN A 105 8.24 -15.30 16.40
CA GLN A 105 7.05 -15.55 17.22
C GLN A 105 6.02 -14.44 16.93
N PRO A 106 5.02 -14.72 16.08
CA PRO A 106 3.97 -13.76 15.80
C PRO A 106 3.09 -13.53 17.02
N MET A 107 2.51 -12.35 17.11
CA MET A 107 1.54 -12.04 18.15
C MET A 107 0.28 -12.87 17.93
N GLN A 108 -0.27 -13.43 19.04
CA GLN A 108 -1.52 -14.17 18.98
C GLN A 108 -2.66 -13.23 18.49
N PRO A 109 -3.39 -13.63 17.44
CA PRO A 109 -4.49 -12.82 16.93
C PRO A 109 -5.63 -12.78 17.96
N ARG A 110 -6.30 -11.65 18.06
CA ARG A 110 -7.48 -11.47 18.92
C ARG A 110 -8.70 -11.19 18.05
N LEU A 111 -9.74 -11.99 18.21
CA LEU A 111 -11.01 -11.76 17.54
C LEU A 111 -11.61 -10.41 17.98
N ALA A 112 -12.17 -9.69 17.04
CA ALA A 112 -12.85 -8.43 17.30
C ALA A 112 -14.22 -8.69 17.92
N ASP A 113 -14.57 -7.89 18.94
CA ASP A 113 -15.92 -7.85 19.49
C ASP A 113 -16.70 -6.73 18.74
N PRO A 114 -17.85 -7.03 18.13
CA PRO A 114 -18.63 -6.05 17.38
C PRO A 114 -19.20 -4.92 18.27
N ARG A 115 -19.21 -5.11 19.59
CA ARG A 115 -19.65 -4.06 20.55
C ARG A 115 -18.59 -2.97 20.75
N ILE A 116 -17.35 -3.20 20.34
CA ILE A 116 -16.23 -2.28 20.51
C ILE A 116 -15.71 -1.91 19.14
N GLY A 117 -15.62 -0.60 18.86
CA GLY A 117 -15.06 -0.08 17.62
C GLY A 117 -13.53 -0.22 17.59
N HIS A 118 -13.03 -1.19 16.81
CA HIS A 118 -11.61 -1.37 16.53
C HIS A 118 -11.36 -1.37 15.03
N PHE A 119 -10.19 -0.91 14.61
CA PHE A 119 -9.70 -1.24 13.29
C PHE A 119 -9.39 -2.74 13.25
N THR A 120 -9.84 -3.41 12.19
CA THR A 120 -9.73 -4.86 12.07
C THR A 120 -9.10 -5.27 10.74
N THR A 121 -8.36 -6.38 10.79
CA THR A 121 -7.99 -7.14 9.60
C THR A 121 -9.02 -8.25 9.41
N ASN A 122 -9.63 -8.28 8.23
CA ASN A 122 -10.64 -9.28 7.89
C ASN A 122 -9.99 -10.37 7.05
N VAL A 123 -10.20 -11.62 7.45
CA VAL A 123 -9.70 -12.81 6.76
C VAL A 123 -10.87 -13.71 6.43
N ALA A 124 -10.96 -14.18 5.19
CA ALA A 124 -11.88 -15.24 4.82
C ALA A 124 -11.27 -16.58 5.25
N ASP A 125 -12.02 -17.36 6.02
CA ASP A 125 -11.58 -18.65 6.50
C ASP A 125 -12.11 -19.76 5.57
N PHE A 126 -11.19 -20.41 4.86
CA PHE A 126 -11.49 -21.52 3.95
C PHE A 126 -11.10 -22.88 4.55
N SER A 127 -10.96 -22.98 5.88
CA SER A 127 -10.54 -24.20 6.55
C SER A 127 -11.61 -25.30 6.47
N ASP A 128 -12.87 -24.92 6.33
CA ASP A 128 -14.00 -25.84 6.26
C ASP A 128 -14.65 -25.81 4.87
N ASP A 129 -15.20 -26.95 4.45
CA ASP A 129 -15.95 -27.10 3.18
C ASP A 129 -17.38 -26.55 3.31
N LEU A 130 -17.48 -25.25 3.65
CA LEU A 130 -18.73 -24.55 3.77
C LEU A 130 -19.08 -23.85 2.44
N ALA A 131 -20.36 -23.85 2.07
CA ALA A 131 -20.86 -23.16 0.88
C ALA A 131 -20.55 -21.64 0.91
N ARG A 132 -20.29 -21.07 2.08
CA ARG A 132 -19.90 -19.68 2.28
C ARG A 132 -18.80 -19.62 3.32
N SER A 133 -17.61 -19.14 2.93
CA SER A 133 -16.51 -19.00 3.89
C SER A 133 -16.80 -17.91 4.92
N PRO A 134 -16.73 -18.21 6.21
CA PRO A 134 -16.92 -17.24 7.26
C PRO A 134 -15.78 -16.20 7.25
N GLN A 135 -16.12 -14.96 7.49
CA GLN A 135 -15.13 -13.92 7.72
C GLN A 135 -14.77 -13.84 9.19
N ARG A 136 -13.48 -13.93 9.49
CA ARG A 136 -12.91 -13.67 10.82
C ARG A 136 -12.34 -12.27 10.85
N ARG A 137 -12.68 -11.52 11.89
CA ARG A 137 -12.18 -10.16 12.11
C ARG A 137 -11.21 -10.16 13.27
N PHE A 138 -9.97 -9.72 13.02
CA PHE A 138 -8.93 -9.64 14.05
C PHE A 138 -8.63 -8.20 14.37
N VAL A 139 -8.51 -7.86 15.66
CA VAL A 139 -8.22 -6.52 16.15
C VAL A 139 -6.80 -6.12 15.75
N ASN A 140 -6.67 -4.95 15.11
CA ASN A 140 -5.37 -4.31 14.89
C ASN A 140 -4.91 -3.66 16.19
N ARG A 141 -3.85 -4.16 16.78
CA ARG A 141 -3.30 -3.69 18.05
C ARG A 141 -1.80 -3.71 18.08
N TRP A 142 -1.22 -2.85 18.89
CA TRP A 142 0.21 -2.86 19.15
C TRP A 142 0.61 -4.09 19.97
N ARG A 143 1.77 -4.63 19.69
CA ARG A 143 2.39 -5.68 20.50
C ARG A 143 3.12 -5.00 21.67
N LEU A 144 2.41 -4.80 22.76
CA LEU A 144 2.95 -4.25 23.99
C LEU A 144 3.15 -5.39 25.01
N GLU A 145 4.39 -5.81 25.16
CA GLU A 145 4.79 -6.83 26.14
C GLU A 145 5.48 -6.11 27.30
N LYS A 146 5.12 -6.44 28.54
CA LYS A 146 5.74 -5.88 29.71
C LYS A 146 7.23 -6.25 29.75
N LYS A 147 8.10 -5.32 30.08
CA LYS A 147 9.54 -5.57 30.34
C LYS A 147 9.69 -6.39 31.61
N ASP A 148 8.90 -6.08 32.64
CA ASP A 148 8.75 -6.89 33.85
C ASP A 148 7.33 -7.49 33.91
N PRO A 149 7.16 -8.79 33.63
CA PRO A 149 5.85 -9.45 33.66
C PRO A 149 5.21 -9.51 35.04
N THR A 150 6.00 -9.40 36.10
CA THR A 150 5.56 -9.54 37.51
C THR A 150 5.07 -8.20 38.09
N ALA A 151 5.49 -7.08 37.54
CA ALA A 151 5.08 -5.76 38.00
C ALA A 151 3.62 -5.46 37.57
N GLU A 152 2.87 -4.78 38.40
CA GLU A 152 1.53 -4.30 38.07
C GLU A 152 1.58 -3.35 36.87
N LEU A 153 2.50 -2.38 36.89
CA LEU A 153 2.82 -1.46 35.81
C LEU A 153 4.28 -1.69 35.38
N SER A 154 4.52 -1.75 34.08
CA SER A 154 5.85 -1.92 33.51
C SER A 154 5.96 -1.20 32.19
N GLU A 155 7.13 -0.67 31.89
CA GLU A 155 7.46 -0.24 30.55
C GLU A 155 7.36 -1.40 29.55
N PRO A 156 7.02 -1.10 28.30
CA PRO A 156 7.02 -2.13 27.27
C PRO A 156 8.45 -2.49 26.82
N VAL A 157 8.67 -3.75 26.43
CA VAL A 157 9.94 -4.20 25.82
C VAL A 157 10.30 -3.36 24.59
N LYS A 158 9.28 -3.02 23.77
CA LYS A 158 9.41 -2.11 22.62
C LYS A 158 8.40 -0.99 22.79
N PRO A 159 8.84 0.25 23.03
CA PRO A 159 7.95 1.38 23.12
C PRO A 159 7.35 1.73 21.73
N ILE A 160 6.18 2.32 21.73
CA ILE A 160 5.61 2.92 20.52
C ILE A 160 6.42 4.19 20.24
N THR A 161 7.07 4.24 19.08
CA THR A 161 7.90 5.39 18.68
C THR A 161 7.27 6.09 17.50
N PHE A 162 7.06 7.39 17.62
CA PHE A 162 6.61 8.24 16.52
C PHE A 162 7.82 9.05 16.01
N TRP A 163 7.95 9.08 14.70
CA TRP A 163 8.96 9.88 14.03
C TRP A 163 8.27 11.06 13.35
N LEU A 164 8.70 12.26 13.72
CA LEU A 164 8.23 13.47 13.06
C LEU A 164 9.16 13.81 11.90
N ASP A 165 8.60 14.17 10.76
CA ASP A 165 9.36 14.69 9.63
C ASP A 165 9.93 16.08 9.98
N ARG A 166 11.12 16.39 9.45
CA ARG A 166 11.78 17.68 9.69
C ARG A 166 11.01 18.87 9.12
N SER A 167 10.11 18.64 8.17
CA SER A 167 9.26 19.68 7.59
C SER A 167 8.07 20.08 8.46
N ILE A 168 7.82 19.33 9.55
CA ILE A 168 6.77 19.65 10.51
C ILE A 168 7.35 20.64 11.51
N PRO A 169 6.83 21.88 11.58
CA PRO A 169 7.33 22.91 12.50
C PRO A 169 7.07 22.59 13.98
#